data_9a0edf2e6927e455d37ee41318a308e1
#
_entry.id   9a0edf2e6927e455d37ee41318a308e1
#
_cell.length_a   1.000
_cell.length_b   1.000
_cell.length_c   1.000
_cell.angle_alpha   90.00
_cell.angle_beta   90.00
_cell.angle_gamma   90.00
#
_symmetry.space_group_name_H-M   'P 1'
#
loop_
_entity.id
_entity.type
_entity.pdbx_description
1 polymer ?
#
loop_
_entity_poly.entity_id
_entity_poly.type
_entity_poly.pdbx_seq_one_letter_code
_entity_poly.pdbx_strand_id
1 'polypeptide(L)'
;KDRKGDTALLKKLSSKYKYKLSIIGHVKNKKTNLKYSSSIIRKNINEGSFKKVSQALGRNWFMQGKIIKGNQKARLINFPTANMKPGNHILPKKGVYCVNVVFQGNLYRGIANFGERPTVKGVNLLLETHIFEFNRDIYGKELTVEFLTFIRSEKKFKDFKSLTTQIKKDVITAKKYHNI
;
A
#
# COMPACT_ATOMS: atom_id res chain seq x y z
N LYS A 1 11.84 -29.07 4.27
CA LYS A 1 12.61 -30.05 5.06
C LYS A 1 12.09 -29.98 6.48
N ASP A 2 11.76 -31.10 7.04
CA ASP A 2 11.07 -31.48 8.28
C ASP A 2 11.17 -30.44 9.40
N ARG A 3 10.12 -29.64 9.58
CA ARG A 3 10.00 -28.71 10.71
C ARG A 3 9.75 -29.49 12.00
N LYS A 4 10.80 -30.12 12.55
CA LYS A 4 10.75 -30.91 13.80
C LYS A 4 10.65 -30.03 15.05
N GLY A 5 10.82 -28.71 14.94
CA GLY A 5 10.71 -27.77 16.06
C GLY A 5 9.26 -27.36 16.30
N ASP A 6 8.56 -28.07 17.16
CA ASP A 6 7.22 -27.74 17.63
C ASP A 6 7.24 -27.19 19.08
N THR A 7 6.08 -26.76 19.56
CA THR A 7 5.94 -26.24 20.92
C THR A 7 6.22 -27.27 22.00
N ALA A 8 6.02 -28.57 21.72
CA ALA A 8 6.30 -29.65 22.67
C ALA A 8 7.81 -29.85 22.85
N LEU A 9 8.56 -29.86 21.74
CA LEU A 9 10.01 -29.88 21.78
C LEU A 9 10.59 -28.68 22.50
N LEU A 10 10.08 -27.44 22.21
CA LEU A 10 10.54 -26.23 22.87
C LEU A 10 10.28 -26.26 24.39
N LYS A 11 9.13 -26.78 24.84
CA LYS A 11 8.85 -27.00 26.27
C LYS A 11 9.84 -27.97 26.89
N LYS A 12 10.11 -29.11 26.26
CA LYS A 12 11.10 -30.10 26.74
C LYS A 12 12.49 -29.50 26.85
N LEU A 13 12.92 -28.74 25.86
CA LEU A 13 14.22 -28.08 25.84
C LEU A 13 14.31 -26.95 26.89
N SER A 14 13.22 -26.20 27.12
CA SER A 14 13.22 -25.13 28.14
C SER A 14 13.42 -25.70 29.53
N SER A 15 12.85 -26.83 29.86
CA SER A 15 13.07 -27.54 31.12
C SER A 15 14.51 -28.03 31.23
N LYS A 16 15.06 -28.64 30.16
CA LYS A 16 16.43 -29.17 30.12
C LYS A 16 17.49 -28.09 30.25
N TYR A 17 17.32 -26.98 29.51
CA TYR A 17 18.33 -25.90 29.42
C TYR A 17 17.98 -24.67 30.30
N LYS A 18 16.94 -24.76 31.12
CA LYS A 18 16.51 -23.76 32.10
C LYS A 18 16.30 -22.35 31.51
N TYR A 19 15.81 -22.23 30.27
CA TYR A 19 15.39 -20.94 29.70
C TYR A 19 13.87 -20.73 29.85
N LYS A 20 13.45 -19.46 29.94
CA LYS A 20 12.04 -19.10 30.04
C LYS A 20 11.38 -19.18 28.67
N LEU A 21 10.30 -19.96 28.54
CA LEU A 21 9.49 -20.11 27.33
C LEU A 21 8.13 -19.46 27.54
N SER A 22 7.77 -18.51 26.69
CA SER A 22 6.42 -17.95 26.58
C SER A 22 5.80 -18.35 25.25
N ILE A 23 4.65 -18.99 25.28
CA ILE A 23 3.89 -19.37 24.07
C ILE A 23 2.73 -18.39 23.93
N ILE A 24 2.79 -17.56 22.88
CA ILE A 24 1.73 -16.60 22.57
C ILE A 24 0.72 -17.27 21.64
N GLY A 25 -0.55 -17.22 22.02
CA GLY A 25 -1.66 -17.72 21.20
C GLY A 25 -1.84 -16.94 19.91
N HIS A 26 -2.47 -17.55 18.92
CA HIS A 26 -2.78 -16.87 17.66
C HIS A 26 -3.80 -15.74 17.86
N VAL A 27 -3.50 -14.57 17.30
CA VAL A 27 -4.50 -13.50 17.17
C VAL A 27 -5.52 -13.90 16.09
N LYS A 28 -6.79 -13.85 16.46
CA LYS A 28 -7.90 -14.26 15.60
C LYS A 28 -8.82 -13.09 15.30
N ASN A 29 -9.48 -13.15 14.14
CA ASN A 29 -10.56 -12.24 13.84
C ASN A 29 -11.74 -12.50 14.78
N LYS A 30 -12.21 -11.46 15.48
CA LYS A 30 -13.29 -11.59 16.48
C LYS A 30 -14.62 -12.09 15.90
N LYS A 31 -14.90 -11.82 14.61
CA LYS A 31 -16.15 -12.20 13.95
C LYS A 31 -16.11 -13.60 13.35
N THR A 32 -14.99 -13.97 12.72
CA THR A 32 -14.86 -15.23 11.97
C THR A 32 -14.12 -16.31 12.71
N ASN A 33 -13.51 -16.01 13.86
CA ASN A 33 -12.62 -16.86 14.65
C ASN A 33 -11.40 -17.42 13.85
N LEU A 34 -11.16 -16.92 12.64
CA LEU A 34 -10.02 -17.32 11.83
C LEU A 34 -8.76 -16.61 12.29
N LYS A 35 -7.64 -17.34 12.36
CA LYS A 35 -6.34 -16.76 12.70
C LYS A 35 -5.85 -15.83 11.61
N TYR A 36 -5.25 -14.72 11.98
CA TYR A 36 -4.49 -13.91 11.05
C TYR A 36 -3.17 -14.61 10.70
N SER A 37 -2.83 -14.62 9.42
CA SER A 37 -1.56 -15.20 8.94
C SER A 37 -0.95 -14.30 7.87
N SER A 38 0.38 -14.37 7.74
CA SER A 38 1.11 -13.63 6.70
C SER A 38 0.62 -13.95 5.29
N SER A 39 0.25 -15.22 5.03
CA SER A 39 -0.26 -15.64 3.72
C SER A 39 -1.60 -14.97 3.40
N ILE A 40 -2.52 -14.91 4.36
CA ILE A 40 -3.82 -14.23 4.19
C ILE A 40 -3.63 -12.73 4.00
N ILE A 41 -2.70 -12.11 4.76
CA ILE A 41 -2.41 -10.67 4.60
C ILE A 41 -1.84 -10.39 3.22
N ARG A 42 -0.85 -11.17 2.74
CA ARG A 42 -0.28 -11.02 1.39
C ARG A 42 -1.35 -11.18 0.31
N LYS A 43 -2.21 -12.20 0.43
CA LYS A 43 -3.34 -12.40 -0.50
C LYS A 43 -4.23 -11.16 -0.54
N ASN A 44 -4.65 -10.64 0.61
CA ASN A 44 -5.51 -9.46 0.67
C ASN A 44 -4.85 -8.20 0.09
N ILE A 45 -3.52 -8.02 0.22
CA ILE A 45 -2.78 -6.92 -0.41
C ILE A 45 -2.83 -7.08 -1.93
N ASN A 46 -2.53 -8.28 -2.46
CA ASN A 46 -2.57 -8.57 -3.89
C ASN A 46 -3.98 -8.43 -4.50
N GLU A 47 -5.02 -8.57 -3.67
CA GLU A 47 -6.43 -8.37 -4.08
C GLU A 47 -6.92 -6.94 -3.89
N GLY A 48 -6.13 -6.04 -3.26
CA GLY A 48 -6.53 -4.67 -2.95
C GLY A 48 -7.51 -4.54 -1.78
N SER A 49 -7.65 -5.58 -0.95
CA SER A 49 -8.59 -5.64 0.19
C SER A 49 -8.02 -4.97 1.45
N PHE A 50 -7.64 -3.69 1.38
CA PHE A 50 -6.89 -3.00 2.44
C PHE A 50 -7.63 -2.86 3.77
N LYS A 51 -8.97 -2.80 3.76
CA LYS A 51 -9.77 -2.83 5.00
C LYS A 51 -9.52 -4.12 5.80
N LYS A 52 -9.44 -5.28 5.11
CA LYS A 52 -9.10 -6.56 5.76
C LYS A 52 -7.65 -6.60 6.22
N VAL A 53 -6.75 -6.00 5.45
CA VAL A 53 -5.33 -5.89 5.78
C VAL A 53 -5.13 -5.05 7.03
N SER A 54 -5.74 -3.87 7.13
CA SER A 54 -5.62 -2.99 8.30
C SER A 54 -6.21 -3.64 9.57
N GLN A 55 -7.33 -4.34 9.46
CA GLN A 55 -7.89 -5.12 10.57
C GLN A 55 -6.94 -6.23 11.06
N ALA A 56 -6.24 -6.88 10.14
CA ALA A 56 -5.30 -7.95 10.49
C ALA A 56 -3.99 -7.42 11.08
N LEU A 57 -3.51 -6.25 10.62
CA LEU A 57 -2.26 -5.63 11.06
C LEU A 57 -2.44 -4.70 12.27
N GLY A 58 -3.66 -4.26 12.59
CA GLY A 58 -3.94 -3.21 13.57
C GLY A 58 -3.50 -1.81 13.12
N ARG A 59 -3.09 -1.65 11.86
CA ARG A 59 -2.67 -0.39 11.24
C ARG A 59 -2.84 -0.46 9.73
N ASN A 60 -2.80 0.69 9.06
CA ASN A 60 -2.76 0.71 7.61
C ASN A 60 -1.47 0.06 7.08
N TRP A 61 -1.60 -0.66 5.98
CA TRP A 61 -0.44 -1.12 5.24
C TRP A 61 0.09 0.02 4.38
N PHE A 62 1.39 0.14 4.25
CA PHE A 62 2.02 1.26 3.55
C PHE A 62 3.17 0.82 2.65
N MET A 63 3.49 1.66 1.68
CA MET A 63 4.74 1.66 0.93
C MET A 63 5.53 2.91 1.30
N GLN A 64 6.84 2.75 1.43
CA GLN A 64 7.78 3.83 1.75
C GLN A 64 8.93 3.82 0.76
N GLY A 65 9.36 4.99 0.33
CA GLY A 65 10.50 5.12 -0.57
C GLY A 65 10.77 6.55 -1.01
N LYS A 66 11.89 6.70 -1.72
CA LYS A 66 12.31 8.00 -2.28
C LYS A 66 11.49 8.38 -3.50
N ILE A 67 11.13 9.65 -3.57
CA ILE A 67 10.41 10.22 -4.71
C ILE A 67 11.39 10.46 -5.86
N ILE A 68 11.04 9.92 -7.01
CA ILE A 68 11.79 10.05 -8.27
C ILE A 68 11.08 10.98 -9.25
N LYS A 69 11.82 11.57 -10.18
CA LYS A 69 11.24 12.33 -11.30
C LYS A 69 10.47 11.36 -12.21
N GLY A 70 9.22 11.69 -12.50
CA GLY A 70 8.37 11.01 -13.48
C GLY A 70 8.21 11.82 -14.76
N ASN A 71 7.36 11.36 -15.69
CA ASN A 71 7.10 12.01 -16.98
C ASN A 71 6.30 13.33 -16.88
N GLN A 72 5.90 13.75 -15.68
CA GLN A 72 5.22 15.01 -15.34
C GLN A 72 3.93 15.31 -16.14
N LYS A 73 3.40 14.38 -16.94
CA LYS A 73 2.19 14.59 -17.77
C LYS A 73 0.96 14.99 -16.96
N ALA A 74 0.84 14.52 -15.73
CA ALA A 74 -0.27 14.85 -14.83
C ALA A 74 -0.22 16.33 -14.34
N ARG A 75 0.94 17.00 -14.40
CA ARG A 75 1.04 18.45 -14.14
C ARG A 75 0.23 19.27 -15.11
N LEU A 76 0.15 18.86 -16.38
CA LEU A 76 -0.59 19.56 -17.43
C LEU A 76 -2.10 19.65 -17.16
N ILE A 77 -2.59 18.82 -16.24
CA ILE A 77 -4.00 18.78 -15.84
C ILE A 77 -4.22 19.16 -14.38
N ASN A 78 -3.25 19.85 -13.78
CA ASN A 78 -3.26 20.27 -12.37
C ASN A 78 -3.38 19.12 -11.34
N PHE A 79 -2.85 17.91 -11.66
CA PHE A 79 -2.73 16.78 -10.76
C PHE A 79 -1.27 16.34 -10.63
N PRO A 80 -0.37 17.15 -10.04
CA PRO A 80 1.01 16.75 -9.86
C PRO A 80 1.09 15.47 -9.03
N THR A 81 1.94 14.53 -9.44
CA THR A 81 2.12 13.26 -8.77
C THR A 81 3.56 13.05 -8.30
N ALA A 82 3.71 12.58 -7.08
CA ALA A 82 4.95 12.03 -6.55
C ALA A 82 5.09 10.58 -7.02
N ASN A 83 6.24 10.25 -7.63
CA ASN A 83 6.48 8.92 -8.19
C ASN A 83 7.45 8.15 -7.31
N MET A 84 7.12 6.90 -6.97
CA MET A 84 7.93 6.01 -6.14
C MET A 84 8.00 4.63 -6.75
N LYS A 85 9.19 4.00 -6.71
CA LYS A 85 9.34 2.57 -7.05
C LYS A 85 8.89 1.71 -5.86
N PRO A 86 8.24 0.56 -6.11
CA PRO A 86 7.75 -0.30 -5.03
C PRO A 86 8.86 -0.95 -4.20
N GLY A 87 10.11 -0.99 -4.68
CA GLY A 87 11.21 -1.64 -3.97
C GLY A 87 10.89 -3.12 -3.67
N ASN A 88 11.19 -3.54 -2.43
CA ASN A 88 10.95 -4.91 -1.96
C ASN A 88 9.58 -5.08 -1.28
N HIS A 89 8.64 -4.15 -1.47
CA HIS A 89 7.30 -4.29 -0.92
C HIS A 89 6.51 -5.39 -1.64
N ILE A 90 5.53 -5.95 -0.93
CA ILE A 90 4.51 -6.79 -1.55
C ILE A 90 3.75 -5.92 -2.55
N LEU A 91 3.57 -6.42 -3.78
CA LEU A 91 2.90 -5.64 -4.81
C LEU A 91 1.38 -5.69 -4.61
N PRO A 92 0.70 -4.55 -4.46
CA PRO A 92 -0.75 -4.51 -4.40
C PRO A 92 -1.35 -4.77 -5.79
N LYS A 93 -2.65 -5.00 -5.85
CA LYS A 93 -3.40 -5.05 -7.11
C LYS A 93 -3.17 -3.75 -7.90
N LYS A 94 -2.92 -3.83 -9.21
CA LYS A 94 -2.79 -2.63 -10.06
C LYS A 94 -4.11 -1.85 -10.09
N GLY A 95 -4.03 -0.53 -9.91
CA GLY A 95 -5.19 0.34 -9.90
C GLY A 95 -5.05 1.59 -9.04
N VAL A 96 -6.18 2.24 -8.82
CA VAL A 96 -6.29 3.52 -8.12
C VAL A 96 -6.78 3.29 -6.70
N TYR A 97 -6.18 4.03 -5.75
CA TYR A 97 -6.38 3.90 -4.31
C TYR A 97 -6.61 5.24 -3.64
N CYS A 98 -7.50 5.27 -2.66
CA CYS A 98 -7.52 6.31 -1.66
C CYS A 98 -6.40 6.04 -0.66
N VAL A 99 -5.59 7.05 -0.34
CA VAL A 99 -4.39 6.89 0.48
C VAL A 99 -4.24 8.04 1.49
N ASN A 100 -3.61 7.73 2.62
CA ASN A 100 -2.94 8.75 3.43
C ASN A 100 -1.48 8.85 3.00
N VAL A 101 -0.91 10.01 3.21
CA VAL A 101 0.49 10.28 2.89
C VAL A 101 1.16 10.89 4.09
N VAL A 102 2.24 10.28 4.58
CA VAL A 102 3.04 10.83 5.67
C VAL A 102 4.34 11.39 5.09
N PHE A 103 4.55 12.67 5.30
CA PHE A 103 5.74 13.39 4.89
C PHE A 103 6.26 14.27 6.03
N GLN A 104 7.51 14.06 6.44
CA GLN A 104 8.14 14.80 7.55
C GLN A 104 7.27 14.84 8.82
N GLY A 105 6.66 13.71 9.20
CA GLY A 105 5.81 13.58 10.37
C GLY A 105 4.37 14.12 10.22
N ASN A 106 4.07 14.83 9.13
CA ASN A 106 2.73 15.35 8.87
C ASN A 106 1.92 14.39 8.02
N LEU A 107 0.63 14.29 8.33
CA LEU A 107 -0.33 13.46 7.62
C LEU A 107 -1.10 14.30 6.58
N TYR A 108 -1.07 13.86 5.33
CA TYR A 108 -1.81 14.42 4.21
C TYR A 108 -2.78 13.38 3.65
N ARG A 109 -3.77 13.84 2.91
CA ARG A 109 -4.73 13.02 2.19
C ARG A 109 -4.36 12.98 0.71
N GLY A 110 -4.70 11.87 0.03
CA GLY A 110 -4.34 11.76 -1.38
C GLY A 110 -5.01 10.62 -2.11
N ILE A 111 -4.64 10.51 -3.36
CA ILE A 111 -5.02 9.44 -4.26
C ILE A 111 -3.75 8.90 -4.93
N ALA A 112 -3.65 7.60 -5.11
CA ALA A 112 -2.49 6.99 -5.74
C ALA A 112 -2.90 6.00 -6.82
N ASN A 113 -2.12 5.94 -7.90
CA ASN A 113 -2.19 4.88 -8.91
C ASN A 113 -0.95 3.98 -8.78
N PHE A 114 -1.19 2.69 -8.56
CA PHE A 114 -0.14 1.68 -8.65
C PHE A 114 -0.28 0.93 -9.97
N GLY A 115 0.75 1.00 -10.80
CA GLY A 115 0.65 0.40 -12.12
C GLY A 115 1.93 0.37 -12.92
N GLU A 116 1.83 -0.13 -14.14
CA GLU A 116 2.92 -0.23 -15.09
C GLU A 116 3.11 1.07 -15.86
N ARG A 117 4.37 1.40 -16.08
CA ARG A 117 4.76 2.50 -16.97
C ARG A 117 5.73 1.97 -18.02
N PRO A 118 5.36 2.05 -19.31
CA PRO A 118 6.28 1.73 -20.39
C PRO A 118 7.52 2.64 -20.32
N THR A 119 8.68 2.05 -20.51
CA THR A 119 9.96 2.76 -20.61
C THR A 119 10.72 2.23 -21.80
N VAL A 120 11.78 2.94 -22.21
CA VAL A 120 12.68 2.51 -23.30
C VAL A 120 13.34 1.14 -22.99
N LYS A 121 13.48 0.79 -21.71
CA LYS A 121 14.11 -0.46 -21.23
C LYS A 121 13.11 -1.52 -20.76
N GLY A 122 11.83 -1.39 -21.10
CA GLY A 122 10.77 -2.34 -20.65
C GLY A 122 9.69 -1.68 -19.82
N VAL A 123 9.15 -2.39 -18.83
CA VAL A 123 8.04 -1.93 -18.00
C VAL A 123 8.50 -1.73 -16.57
N ASN A 124 8.28 -0.55 -16.02
CA ASN A 124 8.51 -0.26 -14.60
C ASN A 124 7.19 -0.19 -13.84
N LEU A 125 7.15 -0.81 -12.65
CA LEU A 125 6.07 -0.58 -11.70
C LEU A 125 6.33 0.69 -10.93
N LEU A 126 5.34 1.56 -10.85
CA LEU A 126 5.39 2.82 -10.10
C LEU A 126 4.14 2.99 -9.24
N LEU A 127 4.33 3.63 -8.10
CA LEU A 127 3.27 4.25 -7.31
C LEU A 127 3.30 5.74 -7.58
N GLU A 128 2.27 6.27 -8.23
CA GLU A 128 2.08 7.68 -8.55
C GLU A 128 1.05 8.27 -7.60
N THR A 129 1.46 9.12 -6.69
CA THR A 129 0.61 9.66 -5.62
C THR A 129 0.38 11.16 -5.83
N HIS A 130 -0.89 11.56 -5.96
CA HIS A 130 -1.32 12.95 -5.90
C HIS A 130 -1.75 13.27 -4.47
N ILE A 131 -1.05 14.22 -3.85
CA ILE A 131 -1.30 14.67 -2.47
C ILE A 131 -2.22 15.90 -2.56
N PHE A 132 -3.36 15.87 -1.87
CA PHE A 132 -4.30 16.96 -1.89
C PHE A 132 -3.75 18.18 -1.14
N GLU A 133 -4.00 19.35 -1.67
CA GLU A 133 -3.60 20.65 -1.06
C GLU A 133 -2.11 20.73 -0.72
N PHE A 134 -1.27 20.14 -1.57
CA PHE A 134 0.16 20.05 -1.37
C PHE A 134 0.93 20.64 -2.55
N ASN A 135 1.74 21.67 -2.27
CA ASN A 135 2.53 22.37 -3.30
C ASN A 135 3.99 22.54 -2.84
N ARG A 136 4.69 21.40 -2.64
CA ARG A 136 6.11 21.41 -2.30
C ARG A 136 6.89 20.52 -3.26
N ASP A 137 8.16 20.88 -3.51
CA ASP A 137 9.09 19.98 -4.19
C ASP A 137 9.61 18.94 -3.18
N ILE A 138 9.36 17.67 -3.50
CA ILE A 138 9.74 16.52 -2.65
C ILE A 138 10.59 15.48 -3.38
N TYR A 139 11.19 15.84 -4.52
CA TYR A 139 12.10 14.94 -5.22
C TYR A 139 13.29 14.56 -4.34
N GLY A 140 13.67 13.28 -4.37
CA GLY A 140 14.73 12.71 -3.55
C GLY A 140 14.39 12.56 -2.06
N LYS A 141 13.25 13.10 -1.61
CA LYS A 141 12.78 12.92 -0.23
C LYS A 141 12.06 11.59 -0.08
N GLU A 142 11.98 11.12 1.16
CA GLU A 142 11.25 9.91 1.53
C GLU A 142 9.78 10.22 1.77
N LEU A 143 8.91 9.37 1.26
CA LEU A 143 7.46 9.47 1.42
C LEU A 143 6.90 8.13 1.88
N THR A 144 5.97 8.14 2.81
CA THR A 144 5.19 6.98 3.22
C THR A 144 3.78 7.13 2.71
N VAL A 145 3.28 6.13 1.97
CA VAL A 145 1.92 6.11 1.40
C VAL A 145 1.16 4.94 2.01
N GLU A 146 0.15 5.25 2.82
CA GLU A 146 -0.74 4.28 3.47
C GLU A 146 -1.96 4.02 2.61
N PHE A 147 -2.23 2.75 2.33
CA PHE A 147 -3.36 2.33 1.49
C PHE A 147 -4.62 2.15 2.34
N LEU A 148 -5.67 2.88 2.01
CA LEU A 148 -6.95 2.86 2.74
C LEU A 148 -7.99 1.97 2.03
N THR A 149 -8.25 2.26 0.76
CA THR A 149 -9.23 1.50 -0.03
C THR A 149 -8.89 1.51 -1.52
N PHE A 150 -9.27 0.43 -2.18
CA PHE A 150 -9.19 0.30 -3.63
C PHE A 150 -10.38 1.02 -4.28
N ILE A 151 -10.13 1.89 -5.25
CA ILE A 151 -11.16 2.63 -5.98
C ILE A 151 -11.53 1.90 -7.26
N ARG A 152 -10.55 1.57 -8.11
CA ARG A 152 -10.76 0.85 -9.37
C ARG A 152 -9.47 0.25 -9.92
N SER A 153 -9.61 -0.70 -10.86
CA SER A 153 -8.48 -1.21 -11.64
C SER A 153 -7.96 -0.17 -12.65
N GLU A 154 -6.74 -0.37 -13.14
CA GLU A 154 -6.22 0.43 -14.26
C GLU A 154 -7.13 0.33 -15.47
N LYS A 155 -7.17 1.41 -16.25
CA LYS A 155 -7.90 1.50 -17.52
C LYS A 155 -7.02 2.14 -18.58
N LYS A 156 -7.13 1.66 -19.80
CA LYS A 156 -6.58 2.36 -20.98
C LYS A 156 -7.59 3.41 -21.43
N PHE A 157 -7.10 4.57 -21.83
CA PHE A 157 -7.94 5.66 -22.32
C PHE A 157 -7.56 5.95 -23.76
N LYS A 158 -8.55 6.21 -24.59
CA LYS A 158 -8.37 6.49 -26.04
C LYS A 158 -7.78 7.89 -26.29
N ASP A 159 -8.00 8.82 -25.36
CA ASP A 159 -7.57 10.19 -25.48
C ASP A 159 -7.31 10.82 -24.10
N PHE A 160 -6.65 11.98 -24.11
CA PHE A 160 -6.27 12.73 -22.91
C PHE A 160 -7.49 13.32 -22.16
N LYS A 161 -8.56 13.67 -22.88
CA LYS A 161 -9.79 14.20 -22.29
C LYS A 161 -10.51 13.13 -21.45
N SER A 162 -10.62 11.91 -21.98
CA SER A 162 -11.19 10.77 -21.25
C SER A 162 -10.39 10.41 -19.98
N LEU A 163 -9.06 10.43 -20.07
CA LEU A 163 -8.17 10.25 -18.92
C LEU A 163 -8.42 11.33 -17.85
N THR A 164 -8.43 12.60 -18.25
CA THR A 164 -8.66 13.73 -17.33
C THR A 164 -10.01 13.65 -16.65
N THR A 165 -11.05 13.30 -17.40
CA THR A 165 -12.40 13.12 -16.86
C THR A 165 -12.44 12.01 -15.80
N GLN A 166 -11.76 10.88 -16.07
CA GLN A 166 -11.71 9.79 -15.10
C GLN A 166 -10.91 10.15 -13.86
N ILE A 167 -9.77 10.85 -14.01
CA ILE A 167 -8.96 11.33 -12.85
C ILE A 167 -9.81 12.23 -11.94
N LYS A 168 -10.58 13.16 -12.51
CA LYS A 168 -11.50 14.01 -11.73
C LYS A 168 -12.51 13.18 -10.93
N LYS A 169 -13.12 12.15 -11.54
CA LYS A 169 -14.05 11.23 -10.86
C LYS A 169 -13.37 10.46 -9.73
N ASP A 170 -12.15 9.98 -9.96
CA ASP A 170 -11.38 9.24 -8.96
C ASP A 170 -11.04 10.13 -7.76
N VAL A 171 -10.62 11.39 -8.02
CA VAL A 171 -10.33 12.38 -6.97
C VAL A 171 -11.58 12.70 -6.15
N ILE A 172 -12.75 12.91 -6.78
CA ILE A 172 -14.02 13.11 -6.07
C ILE A 172 -14.32 11.90 -5.16
N THR A 173 -14.12 10.68 -5.68
CA THR A 173 -14.33 9.45 -4.89
C THR A 173 -13.38 9.38 -3.68
N ALA A 174 -12.10 9.71 -3.88
CA ALA A 174 -11.12 9.72 -2.80
C ALA A 174 -11.42 10.82 -1.76
N LYS A 175 -11.78 12.03 -2.20
CA LYS A 175 -12.16 13.13 -1.32
C LYS A 175 -13.39 12.77 -0.48
N LYS A 176 -14.42 12.18 -1.10
CA LYS A 176 -15.59 11.68 -0.38
C LYS A 176 -15.25 10.63 0.68
N TYR A 177 -14.31 9.73 0.39
CA TYR A 177 -13.82 8.75 1.37
C TYR A 177 -13.11 9.41 2.55
N HIS A 178 -12.39 10.50 2.30
CA HIS A 178 -11.71 11.31 3.32
C HIS A 178 -12.63 12.29 4.07
N ASN A 179 -13.90 12.41 3.68
CA ASN A 179 -14.85 13.41 4.18
C ASN A 179 -14.38 14.87 3.97
N ILE A 180 -13.85 15.18 2.77
CA ILE A 180 -13.40 16.53 2.34
C ILE A 180 -13.90 16.87 0.94
#